data_66e44be688b567486a4554b710185c63
#
_entry.id   66e44be688b567486a4554b710185c63
#
_cell.length_a   1.000
_cell.length_b   1.000
_cell.length_c   1.000
_cell.angle_alpha   90.00
_cell.angle_beta   90.00
_cell.angle_gamma   90.00
#
_symmetry.space_group_name_H-M   'P 1'
#
loop_
_entity.id
_entity.type
_entity.pdbx_description
1 polymer ?
#
loop_
_entity_poly.entity_id
_entity_poly.type
_entity_poly.pdbx_seq_one_letter_code
_entity_poly.pdbx_strand_id
1 'polypeptide(L)'
;MATRKVLLTVVGHVDHGKTSLLDKIRQTAVTKGEAGGITQAVGVSIIPMTTIQKICGSLLDAFKGNLTVPGLLAIDTPGHAAFTSLRKRGGSLADIAILIVDINEGFKPQTIESIEILKANKVPFIIAANKVDLIHGWQYDKSKLLMQNINSMNTQMQGEFEKKLYELVGTVAEHDLQSERFDRVEDYTKQIAIVPVSAHTGQGIPELLMVLTGLAQKFLEKKLEIEETGNCKGTILEVKEEKGMGTTLDAIIYNGQLKVNDTLVIGGIDQSIVVKVRALLEPAELSEMREKKSSFKNVKQVTAATGVKISAPGLNEAISGMPIRSCSGKDNDEIEKLKQEVQEEVGEIIVDCDECLGVIIKADTIGGLEALRNLLQGKNIPVSNASIGNVTKKDLSKLESLKEKDEFKAVILGFTIKVPEDLTEQVNGKKLKIITNNVIYKIIEDYEKYLETLKKDIEMRKLSKLVRPCKFAVLKGYTFRQSNPAIMGVEIEIGQIKTGDPIMNKEGKQITTAKSMREGKENISLAQQGKQLAMSMDGVTVGRQVDEGDFLYTDIPEEDFRKLKEMKKHLSKMEIEVLKEVAEIKRKNNPVWGVG
;
A
#
# COMPACT_ATOMS: atom_id res chain seq x y z
N MET A 1 19.10 35.45 11.67
CA MET A 1 18.70 34.30 10.84
C MET A 1 17.32 34.63 10.29
N ALA A 2 17.08 34.37 9.01
CA ALA A 2 15.73 34.56 8.45
C ALA A 2 14.89 33.34 8.70
N THR A 3 13.59 33.52 8.84
CA THR A 3 12.62 32.45 9.03
C THR A 3 12.01 32.13 7.68
N ARG A 4 12.04 30.84 7.26
CA ARG A 4 11.39 30.39 6.05
C ARG A 4 9.87 30.18 6.22
N LYS A 5 9.16 30.11 5.12
CA LYS A 5 7.74 29.71 5.13
C LYS A 5 7.58 28.31 5.69
N VAL A 6 6.44 28.04 6.32
CA VAL A 6 6.07 26.72 6.82
C VAL A 6 5.66 25.82 5.66
N LEU A 7 6.22 24.64 5.59
CA LEU A 7 5.83 23.62 4.63
C LEU A 7 4.57 22.88 5.14
N LEU A 8 3.43 23.24 4.57
CA LEU A 8 2.13 22.67 4.90
C LEU A 8 1.74 21.62 3.89
N THR A 9 1.40 20.42 4.31
CA THR A 9 0.79 19.40 3.45
C THR A 9 -0.67 19.18 3.79
N VAL A 10 -1.47 18.86 2.77
CA VAL A 10 -2.89 18.56 2.94
C VAL A 10 -3.12 17.10 2.54
N VAL A 11 -3.60 16.28 3.49
CA VAL A 11 -3.78 14.83 3.32
C VAL A 11 -5.21 14.42 3.68
N GLY A 12 -5.60 13.22 3.27
CA GLY A 12 -6.93 12.67 3.53
C GLY A 12 -7.47 11.89 2.32
N HIS A 13 -8.69 11.37 2.45
CA HIS A 13 -9.32 10.57 1.42
C HIS A 13 -9.63 11.37 0.15
N VAL A 14 -9.74 10.68 -1.00
CA VAL A 14 -10.29 11.24 -2.23
C VAL A 14 -11.71 11.75 -1.92
N ASP A 15 -12.13 12.85 -2.53
CA ASP A 15 -13.44 13.51 -2.37
C ASP A 15 -13.75 14.15 -0.99
N HIS A 16 -12.83 14.08 -0.02
CA HIS A 16 -12.98 14.80 1.25
C HIS A 16 -12.73 16.32 1.14
N GLY A 17 -12.30 16.81 -0.04
CA GLY A 17 -12.22 18.24 -0.36
C GLY A 17 -10.87 18.90 -0.12
N LYS A 18 -9.75 18.16 -0.25
CA LYS A 18 -8.37 18.68 -0.09
C LYS A 18 -8.10 19.89 -0.96
N THR A 19 -8.22 19.73 -2.28
CA THR A 19 -7.98 20.80 -3.25
C THR A 19 -9.02 21.91 -3.14
N SER A 20 -10.28 21.58 -2.84
CA SER A 20 -11.34 22.57 -2.62
C SER A 20 -11.07 23.48 -1.42
N LEU A 21 -10.48 22.95 -0.34
CA LEU A 21 -10.06 23.74 0.81
C LEU A 21 -8.95 24.73 0.44
N LEU A 22 -7.92 24.25 -0.27
CA LEU A 22 -6.83 25.10 -0.74
C LEU A 22 -7.30 26.14 -1.77
N ASP A 23 -8.19 25.76 -2.69
CA ASP A 23 -8.81 26.68 -3.64
C ASP A 23 -9.55 27.80 -2.93
N LYS A 24 -10.26 27.48 -1.85
CA LYS A 24 -10.97 28.48 -1.08
C LYS A 24 -10.04 29.45 -0.37
N ILE A 25 -8.91 28.97 0.15
CA ILE A 25 -7.87 29.82 0.78
C ILE A 25 -7.20 30.70 -0.27
N ARG A 26 -6.88 30.16 -1.43
CA ARG A 26 -6.23 30.86 -2.55
C ARG A 26 -7.18 31.76 -3.33
N GLN A 27 -8.48 31.55 -3.22
CA GLN A 27 -9.53 32.12 -4.07
C GLN A 27 -9.36 31.71 -5.55
N THR A 28 -8.91 30.50 -5.78
CA THR A 28 -8.72 29.86 -7.10
C THR A 28 -9.83 28.84 -7.40
N ALA A 29 -9.78 28.22 -8.56
CA ALA A 29 -10.77 27.24 -8.99
C ALA A 29 -10.10 26.05 -9.72
N VAL A 30 -9.00 25.54 -9.16
CA VAL A 30 -8.21 24.43 -9.74
C VAL A 30 -9.05 23.18 -9.90
N THR A 31 -9.86 22.82 -8.90
CA THR A 31 -10.78 21.69 -8.91
C THR A 31 -11.74 21.70 -10.10
N LYS A 32 -12.16 22.87 -10.59
CA LYS A 32 -13.04 22.99 -11.76
C LYS A 32 -12.33 22.66 -13.08
N GLY A 33 -11.00 22.71 -13.10
CA GLY A 33 -10.17 22.44 -14.27
C GLY A 33 -9.67 20.99 -14.34
N GLU A 34 -9.79 20.23 -13.27
CA GLU A 34 -9.34 18.84 -13.20
C GLU A 34 -10.42 17.85 -13.64
N ALA A 35 -10.03 16.81 -14.40
CA ALA A 35 -10.95 15.79 -14.88
C ALA A 35 -11.54 15.00 -13.70
N GLY A 36 -12.87 15.02 -13.56
CA GLY A 36 -13.58 14.38 -12.43
C GLY A 36 -13.44 15.09 -11.09
N GLY A 37 -12.81 16.29 -11.04
CA GLY A 37 -12.58 17.02 -9.79
C GLY A 37 -11.55 16.37 -8.86
N ILE A 38 -10.75 15.42 -9.38
CA ILE A 38 -9.77 14.65 -8.60
C ILE A 38 -8.37 15.16 -8.90
N THR A 39 -7.60 15.47 -7.88
CA THR A 39 -6.19 15.88 -7.98
C THR A 39 -5.31 14.75 -8.49
N GLN A 40 -4.67 14.94 -9.64
CA GLN A 40 -3.84 13.93 -10.30
C GLN A 40 -2.33 14.20 -10.17
N ALA A 41 -1.92 15.45 -9.91
CA ALA A 41 -0.53 15.86 -9.79
C ALA A 41 -0.29 16.63 -8.49
N VAL A 42 0.96 16.71 -8.03
CA VAL A 42 1.33 17.50 -6.85
C VAL A 42 1.24 18.99 -7.18
N GLY A 43 0.45 19.73 -6.42
CA GLY A 43 0.34 21.18 -6.53
C GLY A 43 1.11 21.90 -5.42
N VAL A 44 1.71 23.03 -5.75
CA VAL A 44 2.39 23.88 -4.76
C VAL A 44 1.91 25.32 -4.91
N SER A 45 1.63 25.94 -3.79
CA SER A 45 1.21 27.36 -3.75
C SER A 45 1.76 28.09 -2.54
N ILE A 46 2.09 29.35 -2.74
CA ILE A 46 2.57 30.24 -1.69
C ILE A 46 1.38 31.03 -1.14
N ILE A 47 1.15 30.94 0.16
CA ILE A 47 0.14 31.70 0.90
C ILE A 47 0.88 32.69 1.81
N PRO A 48 0.98 33.96 1.41
CA PRO A 48 1.67 34.98 2.21
C PRO A 48 0.95 35.25 3.53
N MET A 49 1.69 35.67 4.56
CA MET A 49 1.13 36.03 5.87
C MET A 49 0.11 37.17 5.74
N THR A 50 0.32 38.10 4.81
CA THR A 50 -0.63 39.21 4.52
C THR A 50 -2.02 38.70 4.10
N THR A 51 -2.07 37.59 3.34
CA THR A 51 -3.33 36.96 2.96
C THR A 51 -3.97 36.23 4.15
N ILE A 52 -3.16 35.52 4.96
CA ILE A 52 -3.64 34.87 6.19
C ILE A 52 -4.25 35.91 7.14
N GLN A 53 -3.57 37.05 7.36
CA GLN A 53 -4.07 38.13 8.18
C GLN A 53 -5.40 38.72 7.67
N LYS A 54 -5.55 38.86 6.35
CA LYS A 54 -6.83 39.29 5.74
C LYS A 54 -7.97 38.33 5.97
N ILE A 55 -7.70 37.01 5.87
CA ILE A 55 -8.71 35.96 6.05
C ILE A 55 -9.10 35.83 7.52
N CYS A 56 -8.11 35.81 8.43
CA CYS A 56 -8.34 35.59 9.86
C CYS A 56 -8.86 36.84 10.59
N GLY A 57 -8.56 38.04 10.08
CA GLY A 57 -8.99 39.30 10.71
C GLY A 57 -8.60 39.39 12.18
N SER A 58 -9.56 39.67 13.05
CA SER A 58 -9.35 39.82 14.49
C SER A 58 -8.95 38.57 15.24
N LEU A 59 -9.10 37.37 14.64
CA LEU A 59 -8.69 36.12 15.27
C LEU A 59 -7.17 36.05 15.52
N LEU A 60 -6.36 36.79 14.76
CA LEU A 60 -4.92 36.87 14.95
C LEU A 60 -4.50 38.00 15.90
N ASP A 61 -5.42 38.77 16.44
CA ASP A 61 -5.10 39.89 17.32
C ASP A 61 -4.35 39.45 18.61
N ALA A 62 -4.65 38.24 19.08
CA ALA A 62 -3.94 37.61 20.20
C ALA A 62 -2.45 37.37 19.94
N PHE A 63 -2.03 37.28 18.66
CA PHE A 63 -0.66 37.05 18.23
C PHE A 63 0.02 38.36 17.73
N LYS A 64 -0.64 39.51 17.79
CA LYS A 64 -0.10 40.81 17.32
C LYS A 64 1.24 41.12 17.97
N GLY A 65 2.25 41.33 17.13
CA GLY A 65 3.63 41.66 17.52
C GLY A 65 4.60 40.49 17.64
N ASN A 66 4.12 39.23 17.62
CA ASN A 66 4.94 38.02 17.77
C ASN A 66 4.93 37.08 16.53
N LEU A 67 4.31 37.48 15.42
CA LEU A 67 4.28 36.66 14.21
C LEU A 67 5.56 36.88 13.39
N THR A 68 6.49 35.90 13.45
CA THR A 68 7.75 35.92 12.70
C THR A 68 7.67 35.07 11.44
N VAL A 69 6.64 34.20 11.32
CA VAL A 69 6.43 33.31 10.18
C VAL A 69 6.00 34.12 8.95
N PRO A 70 6.73 34.06 7.80
CA PRO A 70 6.43 34.90 6.63
C PRO A 70 5.24 34.40 5.80
N GLY A 71 4.74 33.17 6.07
CA GLY A 71 3.62 32.56 5.35
C GLY A 71 3.72 31.04 5.30
N LEU A 72 2.85 30.44 4.49
CA LEU A 72 2.76 29.00 4.30
C LEU A 72 3.12 28.66 2.84
N LEU A 73 3.82 27.55 2.65
CA LEU A 73 3.95 26.88 1.36
C LEU A 73 3.05 25.66 1.40
N ALA A 74 1.88 25.75 0.79
CA ALA A 74 0.90 24.68 0.77
C ALA A 74 1.21 23.70 -0.37
N ILE A 75 1.28 22.42 -0.01
CA ILE A 75 1.51 21.32 -0.92
C ILE A 75 0.21 20.52 -1.01
N ASP A 76 -0.41 20.53 -2.18
CA ASP A 76 -1.60 19.76 -2.50
C ASP A 76 -1.17 18.43 -3.12
N THR A 77 -1.52 17.34 -2.47
CA THR A 77 -1.05 16.02 -2.88
C THR A 77 -2.18 15.18 -3.47
N PRO A 78 -1.98 14.48 -4.61
CA PRO A 78 -2.93 13.53 -5.14
C PRO A 78 -2.99 12.30 -4.23
N GLY A 79 -3.98 12.27 -3.33
CA GLY A 79 -4.11 11.20 -2.34
C GLY A 79 -2.89 11.09 -1.42
N HIS A 80 -2.62 9.88 -0.93
CA HIS A 80 -1.51 9.60 0.00
C HIS A 80 -0.19 9.26 -0.70
N ALA A 81 -0.23 8.82 -1.96
CA ALA A 81 0.96 8.41 -2.71
C ALA A 81 2.01 9.52 -2.82
N ALA A 82 1.58 10.76 -3.04
CA ALA A 82 2.49 11.89 -3.14
C ALA A 82 3.06 12.34 -1.80
N PHE A 83 2.38 12.05 -0.68
CA PHE A 83 2.94 12.36 0.64
C PHE A 83 4.16 11.50 0.96
N THR A 84 4.17 10.22 0.52
CA THR A 84 5.33 9.34 0.69
C THR A 84 6.52 9.77 -0.16
N SER A 85 6.28 10.43 -1.31
CA SER A 85 7.35 10.97 -2.16
C SER A 85 7.96 12.27 -1.62
N LEU A 86 7.29 12.96 -0.70
CA LEU A 86 7.74 14.23 -0.10
C LEU A 86 8.56 13.98 1.17
N ARG A 87 9.63 13.23 1.06
CA ARG A 87 10.55 12.96 2.18
C ARG A 87 11.88 13.68 2.00
N LYS A 88 12.51 13.96 3.14
CA LYS A 88 13.93 14.29 3.22
C LYS A 88 14.63 13.23 4.06
N ARG A 89 15.93 13.08 3.93
CA ARG A 89 16.73 12.17 4.75
C ARG A 89 16.37 12.33 6.24
N GLY A 90 15.88 11.25 6.85
CA GLY A 90 15.52 11.22 8.28
C GLY A 90 14.17 11.82 8.67
N GLY A 91 13.21 12.01 7.73
CA GLY A 91 11.86 12.43 8.08
C GLY A 91 11.00 12.99 6.95
N SER A 92 9.89 13.62 7.29
CA SER A 92 8.98 14.27 6.35
C SER A 92 9.51 15.61 5.88
N LEU A 93 9.19 15.99 4.64
CA LEU A 93 9.40 17.32 4.12
C LEU A 93 8.47 18.34 4.80
N ALA A 94 7.24 17.93 5.14
CA ALA A 94 6.24 18.82 5.76
C ALA A 94 6.59 19.16 7.21
N ASP A 95 6.42 20.42 7.56
CA ASP A 95 6.57 20.91 8.94
C ASP A 95 5.29 20.69 9.74
N ILE A 96 4.12 20.81 9.07
CA ILE A 96 2.79 20.61 9.64
C ILE A 96 1.85 20.06 8.56
N ALA A 97 0.84 19.31 8.96
CA ALA A 97 -0.16 18.76 8.05
C ALA A 97 -1.59 19.16 8.43
N ILE A 98 -2.47 19.22 7.41
CA ILE A 98 -3.92 19.23 7.59
C ILE A 98 -4.44 17.86 7.16
N LEU A 99 -5.05 17.12 8.06
CA LEU A 99 -5.81 15.92 7.74
C LEU A 99 -7.25 16.31 7.49
N ILE A 100 -7.71 16.22 6.25
CA ILE A 100 -9.09 16.53 5.89
C ILE A 100 -9.96 15.29 5.99
N VAL A 101 -11.05 15.40 6.72
CA VAL A 101 -12.05 14.35 6.91
C VAL A 101 -13.43 14.92 6.62
N ASP A 102 -14.22 14.21 5.82
CA ASP A 102 -15.65 14.52 5.70
C ASP A 102 -16.36 14.16 7.00
N ILE A 103 -16.93 15.14 7.69
CA ILE A 103 -17.61 14.95 8.98
C ILE A 103 -18.84 14.02 8.88
N ASN A 104 -19.40 13.86 7.68
CA ASN A 104 -20.58 13.01 7.45
C ASN A 104 -20.20 11.56 7.15
N GLU A 105 -19.04 11.31 6.54
CA GLU A 105 -18.57 9.98 6.17
C GLU A 105 -17.58 9.37 7.18
N GLY A 106 -16.90 10.20 7.95
CA GLY A 106 -15.89 9.76 8.90
C GLY A 106 -14.59 9.28 8.24
N PHE A 107 -13.88 8.40 8.93
CA PHE A 107 -12.59 7.88 8.47
C PHE A 107 -12.77 6.82 7.38
N LYS A 108 -11.95 6.93 6.35
CA LYS A 108 -11.81 5.98 5.25
C LYS A 108 -10.42 5.34 5.28
N PRO A 109 -10.18 4.23 4.58
CA PRO A 109 -8.87 3.57 4.60
C PRO A 109 -7.69 4.49 4.32
N GLN A 110 -7.82 5.43 3.39
CA GLN A 110 -6.77 6.41 3.07
C GLN A 110 -6.57 7.45 4.19
N THR A 111 -7.62 7.76 4.96
CA THR A 111 -7.52 8.65 6.13
C THR A 111 -6.68 7.99 7.22
N ILE A 112 -6.93 6.71 7.49
CA ILE A 112 -6.19 5.90 8.46
C ILE A 112 -4.72 5.81 8.04
N GLU A 113 -4.46 5.48 6.78
CA GLU A 113 -3.10 5.45 6.23
C GLU A 113 -2.38 6.79 6.40
N SER A 114 -3.07 7.90 6.14
CA SER A 114 -2.50 9.24 6.33
C SER A 114 -2.09 9.48 7.79
N ILE A 115 -2.89 9.05 8.77
CA ILE A 115 -2.57 9.15 10.19
C ILE A 115 -1.33 8.33 10.53
N GLU A 116 -1.25 7.07 10.08
CA GLU A 116 -0.10 6.20 10.35
C GLU A 116 1.20 6.79 9.76
N ILE A 117 1.13 7.36 8.56
CA ILE A 117 2.29 8.04 7.94
C ILE A 117 2.68 9.28 8.74
N LEU A 118 1.72 10.10 9.19
CA LEU A 118 2.00 11.28 10.00
C LEU A 118 2.63 10.91 11.35
N LYS A 119 2.13 9.87 12.02
CA LYS A 119 2.68 9.31 13.26
C LYS A 119 4.11 8.80 13.05
N ALA A 120 4.33 7.97 12.04
CA ALA A 120 5.65 7.39 11.73
C ALA A 120 6.71 8.45 11.45
N ASN A 121 6.33 9.56 10.81
CA ASN A 121 7.23 10.68 10.50
C ASN A 121 7.24 11.78 11.57
N LYS A 122 6.49 11.62 12.66
CA LYS A 122 6.37 12.61 13.75
C LYS A 122 6.01 14.03 13.24
N VAL A 123 5.12 14.09 12.24
CA VAL A 123 4.63 15.36 11.68
C VAL A 123 3.44 15.82 12.51
N PRO A 124 3.49 17.02 13.12
CA PRO A 124 2.32 17.56 13.80
C PRO A 124 1.21 17.84 12.78
N PHE A 125 -0.04 17.57 13.14
CA PHE A 125 -1.17 17.79 12.25
C PHE A 125 -2.42 18.26 12.99
N ILE A 126 -3.33 18.87 12.24
CA ILE A 126 -4.67 19.25 12.67
C ILE A 126 -5.68 18.52 11.81
N ILE A 127 -6.85 18.25 12.34
CA ILE A 127 -7.96 17.63 11.60
C ILE A 127 -8.91 18.74 11.15
N ALA A 128 -9.09 18.88 9.84
CA ALA A 128 -10.14 19.72 9.26
C ALA A 128 -11.38 18.83 9.00
N ALA A 129 -12.38 18.94 9.89
CA ALA A 129 -13.67 18.26 9.73
C ALA A 129 -14.51 19.01 8.69
N ASN A 130 -14.38 18.61 7.43
CA ASN A 130 -14.94 19.29 6.27
C ASN A 130 -16.39 18.91 5.98
N LYS A 131 -17.04 19.71 5.14
CA LYS A 131 -18.42 19.55 4.68
C LYS A 131 -19.47 19.69 5.80
N VAL A 132 -19.22 20.55 6.78
CA VAL A 132 -20.20 20.84 7.83
C VAL A 132 -21.49 21.43 7.25
N ASP A 133 -21.41 22.12 6.11
CA ASP A 133 -22.55 22.66 5.37
C ASP A 133 -23.53 21.58 4.88
N LEU A 134 -23.12 20.31 4.79
CA LEU A 134 -23.97 19.19 4.44
C LEU A 134 -24.70 18.54 5.64
N ILE A 135 -24.44 18.99 6.86
CA ILE A 135 -25.20 18.55 8.03
C ILE A 135 -26.63 19.10 7.90
N HIS A 136 -27.62 18.23 8.05
CA HIS A 136 -29.01 18.61 7.87
C HIS A 136 -29.40 19.82 8.71
N GLY A 137 -29.93 20.88 8.05
CA GLY A 137 -30.35 22.13 8.67
C GLY A 137 -29.21 23.07 9.07
N TRP A 138 -27.95 22.80 8.70
CA TRP A 138 -26.82 23.69 8.97
C TRP A 138 -27.05 25.10 8.45
N GLN A 139 -26.84 26.11 9.29
CA GLN A 139 -27.01 27.50 8.94
C GLN A 139 -25.65 28.21 8.87
N TYR A 140 -25.45 29.02 7.84
CA TYR A 140 -24.22 29.78 7.65
C TYR A 140 -24.51 31.26 7.44
N ASP A 141 -23.99 32.08 8.36
CA ASP A 141 -23.97 33.52 8.28
C ASP A 141 -22.52 34.00 8.08
N LYS A 142 -22.24 34.59 6.92
CA LYS A 142 -20.91 35.07 6.55
C LYS A 142 -20.36 36.15 7.49
N SER A 143 -21.21 36.86 8.20
CA SER A 143 -20.81 37.94 9.14
C SER A 143 -20.31 37.42 10.48
N LYS A 144 -20.54 36.13 10.79
CA LYS A 144 -20.22 35.51 12.06
C LYS A 144 -19.05 34.55 11.95
N LEU A 145 -18.25 34.47 13.00
CA LEU A 145 -17.22 33.44 13.16
C LEU A 145 -17.86 32.06 13.36
N LEU A 146 -17.10 30.99 13.16
CA LEU A 146 -17.58 29.61 13.27
C LEU A 146 -18.32 29.35 14.59
N MET A 147 -17.72 29.70 15.71
CA MET A 147 -18.32 29.46 17.03
C MET A 147 -19.59 30.28 17.26
N GLN A 148 -19.65 31.49 16.74
CA GLN A 148 -20.84 32.32 16.79
C GLN A 148 -21.98 31.72 15.96
N ASN A 149 -21.65 31.17 14.79
CA ASN A 149 -22.63 30.44 13.96
C ASN A 149 -23.16 29.20 14.69
N ILE A 150 -22.28 28.35 15.23
CA ILE A 150 -22.67 27.15 15.97
C ILE A 150 -23.58 27.50 17.16
N ASN A 151 -23.20 28.50 17.94
CA ASN A 151 -23.97 28.92 19.13
C ASN A 151 -25.31 29.57 18.76
N SER A 152 -25.48 30.09 17.56
CA SER A 152 -26.76 30.68 17.09
C SER A 152 -27.73 29.63 16.53
N MET A 153 -27.32 28.38 16.35
CA MET A 153 -28.18 27.29 15.88
C MET A 153 -29.10 26.79 16.98
N ASN A 154 -30.18 26.12 16.60
CA ASN A 154 -31.08 25.49 17.57
C ASN A 154 -30.40 24.30 18.27
N THR A 155 -30.89 23.94 19.44
CA THR A 155 -30.30 22.88 20.29
C THR A 155 -30.24 21.53 19.61
N GLN A 156 -31.21 21.17 18.78
CA GLN A 156 -31.22 19.90 18.06
C GLN A 156 -30.05 19.81 17.08
N MET A 157 -29.81 20.88 16.33
CA MET A 157 -28.71 20.93 15.36
C MET A 157 -27.33 20.97 16.03
N GLN A 158 -27.21 21.72 17.12
CA GLN A 158 -25.99 21.66 17.94
C GLN A 158 -25.72 20.23 18.40
N GLY A 159 -26.76 19.49 18.84
CA GLY A 159 -26.66 18.09 19.24
C GLY A 159 -26.23 17.16 18.12
N GLU A 160 -26.76 17.32 16.90
CA GLU A 160 -26.36 16.52 15.74
C GLU A 160 -24.92 16.82 15.32
N PHE A 161 -24.52 18.07 15.34
CA PHE A 161 -23.13 18.46 15.07
C PHE A 161 -22.16 17.88 16.10
N GLU A 162 -22.47 18.06 17.41
CA GLU A 162 -21.63 17.52 18.49
C GLU A 162 -21.52 15.99 18.40
N LYS A 163 -22.61 15.29 18.09
CA LYS A 163 -22.60 13.84 17.88
C LYS A 163 -21.60 13.44 16.80
N LYS A 164 -21.67 14.06 15.62
CA LYS A 164 -20.72 13.78 14.51
C LYS A 164 -19.28 14.13 14.86
N LEU A 165 -19.08 15.22 15.60
CA LEU A 165 -17.76 15.62 16.07
C LEU A 165 -17.17 14.55 17.02
N TYR A 166 -17.95 14.09 17.99
CA TYR A 166 -17.49 13.08 18.96
C TYR A 166 -17.38 11.68 18.36
N GLU A 167 -18.09 11.36 17.28
CA GLU A 167 -17.82 10.17 16.45
C GLU A 167 -16.39 10.23 15.85
N LEU A 168 -15.98 11.40 15.35
CA LEU A 168 -14.60 11.59 14.88
C LEU A 168 -13.57 11.50 16.01
N VAL A 169 -13.84 12.14 17.18
CA VAL A 169 -12.96 12.05 18.35
C VAL A 169 -12.79 10.59 18.79
N GLY A 170 -13.88 9.81 18.82
CA GLY A 170 -13.83 8.39 19.14
C GLY A 170 -12.97 7.59 18.17
N THR A 171 -13.13 7.82 16.87
CA THR A 171 -12.32 7.14 15.85
C THR A 171 -10.82 7.53 15.94
N VAL A 172 -10.50 8.79 16.25
CA VAL A 172 -9.10 9.21 16.48
C VAL A 172 -8.51 8.49 17.70
N ALA A 173 -9.30 8.29 18.74
CA ALA A 173 -8.87 7.58 19.94
C ALA A 173 -8.58 6.09 19.70
N GLU A 174 -9.26 5.44 18.74
CA GLU A 174 -8.97 4.07 18.32
C GLU A 174 -7.55 3.91 17.74
N HIS A 175 -6.94 5.02 17.31
CA HIS A 175 -5.57 5.08 16.80
C HIS A 175 -4.53 5.58 17.83
N ASP A 176 -4.83 5.48 19.13
CA ASP A 176 -3.97 5.93 20.24
C ASP A 176 -3.63 7.42 20.20
N LEU A 177 -4.53 8.26 19.70
CA LEU A 177 -4.38 9.70 19.62
C LEU A 177 -5.49 10.40 20.41
N GLN A 178 -5.15 11.47 21.09
CA GLN A 178 -6.13 12.33 21.74
C GLN A 178 -6.50 13.50 20.83
N SER A 179 -7.76 13.82 20.72
CA SER A 179 -8.24 14.95 19.94
C SER A 179 -9.42 15.63 20.59
N GLU A 180 -9.58 16.93 20.32
CA GLU A 180 -10.74 17.71 20.79
C GLU A 180 -11.00 18.85 19.80
N ARG A 181 -12.17 19.47 19.89
CA ARG A 181 -12.49 20.65 19.09
C ARG A 181 -11.53 21.79 19.44
N PHE A 182 -11.05 22.52 18.44
CA PHE A 182 -9.97 23.49 18.54
C PHE A 182 -10.12 24.53 19.67
N ASP A 183 -11.35 24.89 20.05
CA ASP A 183 -11.67 25.83 21.12
C ASP A 183 -11.68 25.21 22.52
N ARG A 184 -11.65 23.88 22.61
CA ARG A 184 -11.64 23.10 23.85
C ARG A 184 -10.30 22.39 24.11
N VAL A 185 -9.34 22.50 23.19
CA VAL A 185 -8.00 21.92 23.36
C VAL A 185 -7.28 22.61 24.53
N GLU A 186 -6.94 21.83 25.54
CA GLU A 186 -6.19 22.33 26.71
C GLU A 186 -4.67 22.35 26.46
N ASP A 187 -4.15 21.32 25.83
CA ASP A 187 -2.72 21.16 25.54
C ASP A 187 -2.49 20.66 24.11
N TYR A 188 -2.09 21.57 23.23
CA TYR A 188 -1.77 21.26 21.83
C TYR A 188 -0.54 20.36 21.63
N THR A 189 0.22 20.05 22.70
CA THR A 189 1.32 19.07 22.61
C THR A 189 0.83 17.63 22.77
N LYS A 190 -0.37 17.43 23.32
CA LYS A 190 -0.97 16.12 23.60
C LYS A 190 -2.24 15.86 22.81
N GLN A 191 -2.99 16.92 22.52
CA GLN A 191 -4.28 16.82 21.84
C GLN A 191 -4.23 17.41 20.45
N ILE A 192 -4.80 16.70 19.49
CA ILE A 192 -4.95 17.14 18.11
C ILE A 192 -6.20 18.01 18.02
N ALA A 193 -6.07 19.20 17.46
CA ALA A 193 -7.20 20.08 17.24
C ALA A 193 -8.05 19.60 16.07
N ILE A 194 -9.36 19.50 16.28
CA ILE A 194 -10.36 19.30 15.22
C ILE A 194 -11.03 20.64 14.94
N VAL A 195 -10.90 21.12 13.72
CA VAL A 195 -11.51 22.37 13.26
C VAL A 195 -12.63 22.03 12.27
N PRO A 196 -13.89 22.32 12.62
CA PRO A 196 -14.99 22.18 11.67
C PRO A 196 -14.90 23.21 10.55
N VAL A 197 -14.97 22.76 9.29
CA VAL A 197 -14.82 23.63 8.13
C VAL A 197 -15.82 23.29 7.02
N SER A 198 -16.08 24.25 6.16
CA SER A 198 -16.71 24.01 4.86
C SER A 198 -15.83 24.65 3.78
N ALA A 199 -15.18 23.82 2.98
CA ALA A 199 -14.43 24.28 1.81
C ALA A 199 -15.33 24.97 0.77
N HIS A 200 -16.62 24.63 0.73
CA HIS A 200 -17.60 25.23 -0.16
C HIS A 200 -17.99 26.64 0.26
N THR A 201 -18.42 26.82 1.49
CA THR A 201 -18.86 28.14 2.00
C THR A 201 -17.70 29.02 2.45
N GLY A 202 -16.61 28.45 2.95
CA GLY A 202 -15.46 29.13 3.56
C GLY A 202 -15.54 29.24 5.07
N GLN A 203 -16.62 28.70 5.68
CA GLN A 203 -16.79 28.71 7.13
C GLN A 203 -15.70 27.85 7.80
N GLY A 204 -15.17 28.32 8.95
CA GLY A 204 -14.13 27.62 9.71
C GLY A 204 -12.71 27.77 9.15
N ILE A 205 -12.54 28.32 7.94
CA ILE A 205 -11.21 28.53 7.34
C ILE A 205 -10.39 29.59 8.12
N PRO A 206 -10.95 30.71 8.57
CA PRO A 206 -10.22 31.63 9.42
C PRO A 206 -9.69 30.98 10.71
N GLU A 207 -10.51 30.17 11.37
CA GLU A 207 -10.14 29.43 12.58
C GLU A 207 -9.07 28.38 12.30
N LEU A 208 -9.18 27.64 11.18
CA LEU A 208 -8.17 26.68 10.74
C LEU A 208 -6.80 27.35 10.53
N LEU A 209 -6.78 28.45 9.81
CA LEU A 209 -5.53 29.21 9.56
C LEU A 209 -4.97 29.84 10.84
N MET A 210 -5.82 30.30 11.75
CA MET A 210 -5.42 30.79 13.08
C MET A 210 -4.71 29.69 13.87
N VAL A 211 -5.29 28.50 13.98
CA VAL A 211 -4.68 27.37 14.71
C VAL A 211 -3.37 26.95 14.06
N LEU A 212 -3.33 26.83 12.73
CA LEU A 212 -2.11 26.50 11.97
C LEU A 212 -0.99 27.51 12.24
N THR A 213 -1.30 28.79 12.14
CA THR A 213 -0.33 29.88 12.35
C THR A 213 0.18 29.89 13.79
N GLY A 214 -0.72 29.68 14.76
CA GLY A 214 -0.36 29.60 16.17
C GLY A 214 0.55 28.42 16.50
N LEU A 215 0.26 27.24 15.95
CA LEU A 215 1.11 26.06 16.11
C LEU A 215 2.48 26.26 15.44
N ALA A 216 2.50 26.81 14.24
CA ALA A 216 3.73 27.09 13.52
C ALA A 216 4.63 28.06 14.31
N GLN A 217 4.07 29.15 14.83
CA GLN A 217 4.79 30.14 15.61
C GLN A 217 5.33 29.55 16.92
N LYS A 218 4.50 28.80 17.65
CA LYS A 218 4.85 28.32 19.00
C LYS A 218 5.82 27.15 19.00
N PHE A 219 5.67 26.22 18.04
CA PHE A 219 6.38 24.95 18.09
C PHE A 219 7.42 24.75 16.98
N LEU A 220 7.32 25.53 15.88
CA LEU A 220 8.18 25.31 14.72
C LEU A 220 9.21 26.44 14.51
N GLU A 221 9.13 27.58 15.23
CA GLU A 221 9.96 28.74 15.01
C GLU A 221 11.45 28.39 14.87
N LYS A 222 12.00 27.62 15.82
CA LYS A 222 13.41 27.18 15.77
C LYS A 222 13.77 26.29 14.61
N LYS A 223 12.78 25.48 14.09
CA LYS A 223 12.98 24.62 12.92
C LYS A 223 12.90 25.38 11.60
N LEU A 224 12.29 26.57 11.63
CA LEU A 224 12.10 27.41 10.46
C LEU A 224 13.27 28.36 10.21
N GLU A 225 14.22 28.47 11.15
CA GLU A 225 15.44 29.22 10.94
C GLU A 225 16.30 28.60 9.83
N ILE A 226 16.72 29.40 8.87
CA ILE A 226 17.55 28.97 7.74
C ILE A 226 18.81 29.78 7.62
N GLU A 227 19.85 29.19 7.06
CA GLU A 227 21.01 29.88 6.54
C GLU A 227 20.66 30.41 5.14
N GLU A 228 20.50 31.73 5.01
CA GLU A 228 20.12 32.36 3.73
C GLU A 228 21.17 32.18 2.61
N THR A 229 22.42 31.90 2.97
CA THR A 229 23.54 31.83 2.03
C THR A 229 24.03 30.43 1.69
N GLY A 230 23.38 29.40 2.26
CA GLY A 230 23.75 27.99 2.04
C GLY A 230 23.35 27.45 0.66
N ASN A 231 24.04 26.38 0.24
CA ASN A 231 23.69 25.64 -0.98
C ASN A 231 22.27 25.06 -0.90
N CYS A 232 21.59 25.01 -2.03
CA CYS A 232 20.23 24.51 -2.14
C CYS A 232 20.12 23.03 -1.73
N LYS A 233 19.10 22.73 -0.92
CA LYS A 233 18.57 21.38 -0.70
C LYS A 233 17.10 21.37 -1.07
N GLY A 234 16.73 20.43 -1.94
CA GLY A 234 15.37 20.32 -2.45
C GLY A 234 15.03 18.89 -2.87
N THR A 235 13.79 18.74 -3.33
CA THR A 235 13.25 17.46 -3.85
C THR A 235 12.43 17.73 -5.10
N ILE A 236 12.53 16.86 -6.09
CA ILE A 236 11.74 16.91 -7.32
C ILE A 236 10.32 16.44 -7.00
N LEU A 237 9.32 17.25 -7.36
CA LEU A 237 7.91 16.88 -7.28
C LEU A 237 7.48 16.14 -8.53
N GLU A 238 7.76 16.74 -9.68
CA GLU A 238 7.29 16.25 -10.95
C GLU A 238 8.28 16.60 -12.07
N VAL A 239 8.40 15.73 -13.06
CA VAL A 239 9.17 15.94 -14.27
C VAL A 239 8.20 16.11 -15.42
N LYS A 240 8.28 17.24 -16.13
CA LYS A 240 7.36 17.59 -17.23
C LYS A 240 8.10 17.95 -18.49
N GLU A 241 7.51 17.58 -19.62
CA GLU A 241 7.97 18.05 -20.92
C GLU A 241 7.11 19.26 -21.34
N GLU A 242 7.73 20.44 -21.49
CA GLU A 242 7.05 21.67 -21.85
C GLU A 242 7.44 22.18 -23.24
N LYS A 243 6.43 22.62 -24.01
CA LYS A 243 6.66 23.18 -25.33
C LYS A 243 7.55 24.42 -25.25
N GLY A 244 8.70 24.37 -25.92
CA GLY A 244 9.66 25.47 -25.98
C GLY A 244 10.71 25.53 -24.87
N MET A 245 10.56 24.75 -23.80
CA MET A 245 11.53 24.66 -22.71
C MET A 245 12.17 23.26 -22.59
N GLY A 246 11.58 22.25 -23.25
CA GLY A 246 12.00 20.86 -23.11
C GLY A 246 11.58 20.27 -21.75
N THR A 247 12.40 19.33 -21.24
CA THR A 247 12.15 18.73 -19.92
C THR A 247 12.43 19.74 -18.80
N THR A 248 11.47 19.94 -17.92
CA THR A 248 11.52 20.83 -16.75
C THR A 248 11.24 20.06 -15.48
N LEU A 249 11.77 20.52 -14.36
CA LEU A 249 11.54 19.96 -13.04
C LEU A 249 10.69 20.91 -12.21
N ASP A 250 9.56 20.43 -11.72
CA ASP A 250 8.85 21.09 -10.64
C ASP A 250 9.45 20.58 -9.32
N ALA A 251 10.05 21.46 -8.52
CA ALA A 251 10.77 21.11 -7.31
C ALA A 251 10.42 22.01 -6.12
N ILE A 252 10.59 21.47 -4.91
CA ILE A 252 10.54 22.25 -3.67
C ILE A 252 11.95 22.43 -3.15
N ILE A 253 12.31 23.68 -2.90
CA ILE A 253 13.53 24.04 -2.18
C ILE A 253 13.16 24.23 -0.70
N TYR A 254 13.70 23.40 0.18
CA TYR A 254 13.39 23.44 1.61
C TYR A 254 14.52 23.99 2.48
N ASN A 255 15.74 24.12 1.94
CA ASN A 255 16.86 24.77 2.61
C ASN A 255 17.80 25.45 1.61
N GLY A 256 18.48 26.52 2.04
CA GLY A 256 19.43 27.28 1.24
C GLY A 256 18.82 28.11 0.11
N GLN A 257 19.61 28.39 -0.90
CA GLN A 257 19.21 29.15 -2.09
C GLN A 257 19.68 28.48 -3.38
N LEU A 258 18.94 28.71 -4.47
CA LEU A 258 19.30 28.26 -5.82
C LEU A 258 19.33 29.46 -6.75
N LYS A 259 20.41 29.60 -7.53
CA LYS A 259 20.60 30.68 -8.51
C LYS A 259 20.66 30.15 -9.92
N VAL A 260 20.33 31.01 -10.87
CA VAL A 260 20.60 30.74 -12.29
C VAL A 260 22.11 30.62 -12.50
N ASN A 261 22.54 29.64 -13.26
CA ASN A 261 23.92 29.20 -13.50
C ASN A 261 24.57 28.38 -12.38
N ASP A 262 23.89 28.09 -11.27
CA ASP A 262 24.40 27.12 -10.30
C ASP A 262 24.47 25.71 -10.93
N THR A 263 25.42 24.93 -10.42
CA THR A 263 25.49 23.50 -10.75
C THR A 263 24.49 22.76 -9.85
N LEU A 264 23.56 22.03 -10.47
CA LEU A 264 22.56 21.21 -9.80
C LEU A 264 22.93 19.73 -9.91
N VAL A 265 23.02 19.06 -8.78
CA VAL A 265 23.23 17.62 -8.67
C VAL A 265 21.90 16.97 -8.27
N ILE A 266 21.44 16.04 -9.09
CA ILE A 266 20.15 15.36 -8.96
C ILE A 266 20.40 13.88 -8.73
N GLY A 267 19.67 13.26 -7.83
CA GLY A 267 19.70 11.80 -7.64
C GLY A 267 19.25 11.05 -8.90
N GLY A 268 19.96 10.00 -9.23
CA GLY A 268 19.61 9.09 -10.30
C GLY A 268 19.57 7.64 -9.82
N ILE A 269 19.00 6.73 -10.62
CA ILE A 269 18.96 5.30 -10.27
C ILE A 269 20.37 4.71 -10.27
N ASP A 270 21.09 4.89 -11.36
CA ASP A 270 22.44 4.34 -11.53
C ASP A 270 23.52 5.36 -11.19
N GLN A 271 23.33 6.59 -11.63
CA GLN A 271 24.30 7.69 -11.45
C GLN A 271 23.58 9.00 -11.20
N SER A 272 24.19 9.87 -10.38
CA SER A 272 23.71 11.24 -10.18
C SER A 272 23.83 12.06 -11.47
N ILE A 273 22.79 12.85 -11.75
CA ILE A 273 22.71 13.74 -12.91
C ILE A 273 23.27 15.10 -12.51
N VAL A 274 24.22 15.62 -13.27
CA VAL A 274 24.82 16.94 -13.02
C VAL A 274 24.47 17.88 -14.16
N VAL A 275 23.74 18.95 -13.85
CA VAL A 275 23.26 19.90 -14.85
C VAL A 275 23.50 21.35 -14.37
N LYS A 276 23.52 22.28 -15.32
CA LYS A 276 23.62 23.71 -15.05
C LYS A 276 22.24 24.35 -15.18
N VAL A 277 21.79 25.03 -14.14
CA VAL A 277 20.50 25.73 -14.11
C VAL A 277 20.47 26.83 -15.18
N ARG A 278 19.54 26.73 -16.12
CA ARG A 278 19.36 27.70 -17.20
C ARG A 278 18.35 28.79 -16.84
N ALA A 279 17.22 28.39 -16.25
CA ALA A 279 16.18 29.32 -15.83
C ALA A 279 15.45 28.78 -14.58
N LEU A 280 15.01 29.71 -13.76
CA LEU A 280 14.18 29.48 -12.58
C LEU A 280 12.88 30.25 -12.75
N LEU A 281 11.76 29.56 -12.56
CA LEU A 281 10.42 30.13 -12.70
C LEU A 281 9.67 29.90 -11.38
N GLU A 282 9.31 30.98 -10.72
CA GLU A 282 8.57 30.96 -9.46
C GLU A 282 7.07 31.18 -9.78
N PRO A 283 6.13 30.41 -9.20
CA PRO A 283 4.72 30.69 -9.35
C PRO A 283 4.38 32.02 -8.68
N ALA A 284 3.43 32.76 -9.23
CA ALA A 284 2.93 33.97 -8.58
C ALA A 284 2.26 33.62 -7.25
N GLU A 285 2.22 34.53 -6.31
CA GLU A 285 1.56 34.36 -5.02
C GLU A 285 0.10 33.94 -5.23
N LEU A 286 -0.39 33.00 -4.42
CA LEU A 286 -1.72 32.39 -4.49
C LEU A 286 -2.00 31.60 -5.77
N SER A 287 -1.09 31.60 -6.75
CA SER A 287 -1.21 30.78 -7.97
C SER A 287 -0.68 29.39 -7.72
N GLU A 288 -1.24 28.41 -8.39
CA GLU A 288 -0.78 27.02 -8.29
C GLU A 288 0.06 26.62 -9.50
N MET A 289 1.12 25.83 -9.26
CA MET A 289 2.04 25.43 -10.31
C MET A 289 1.39 24.59 -11.42
N ARG A 290 0.26 23.93 -11.16
CA ARG A 290 -0.49 23.10 -12.13
C ARG A 290 -1.42 23.90 -13.05
N GLU A 291 -1.81 25.09 -12.67
CA GLU A 291 -2.75 25.88 -13.47
C GLU A 291 -2.17 26.22 -14.83
N LYS A 292 -2.90 25.88 -15.91
CA LYS A 292 -2.53 26.18 -17.30
C LYS A 292 -2.34 27.70 -17.57
N LYS A 293 -2.93 28.54 -16.73
CA LYS A 293 -2.84 30.00 -16.79
C LYS A 293 -1.99 30.60 -15.67
N SER A 294 -1.26 29.77 -14.89
CA SER A 294 -0.40 30.30 -13.84
C SER A 294 0.66 31.20 -14.46
N SER A 295 0.72 32.42 -13.96
CA SER A 295 1.79 33.36 -14.35
C SER A 295 3.06 32.97 -13.59
N PHE A 296 4.02 32.36 -14.27
CA PHE A 296 5.35 32.16 -13.74
C PHE A 296 6.18 33.44 -13.92
N LYS A 297 6.89 33.82 -12.89
CA LYS A 297 7.88 34.90 -12.94
C LYS A 297 9.26 34.29 -13.12
N ASN A 298 10.00 34.73 -14.13
CA ASN A 298 11.40 34.37 -14.28
C ASN A 298 12.22 35.10 -13.19
N VAL A 299 12.89 34.34 -12.34
CA VAL A 299 13.66 34.86 -11.22
C VAL A 299 15.14 34.47 -11.35
N LYS A 300 16.04 35.32 -10.84
CA LYS A 300 17.48 35.05 -10.86
C LYS A 300 17.91 34.08 -9.75
N GLN A 301 17.16 34.08 -8.65
CA GLN A 301 17.40 33.24 -7.49
C GLN A 301 16.10 32.94 -6.76
N VAL A 302 16.07 31.80 -6.06
CA VAL A 302 15.01 31.39 -5.14
C VAL A 302 15.63 31.00 -3.80
N THR A 303 14.90 31.24 -2.71
CA THR A 303 15.30 30.87 -1.36
C THR A 303 14.29 29.88 -0.77
N ALA A 304 14.66 29.09 0.23
CA ALA A 304 13.77 28.19 0.95
C ALA A 304 12.68 28.98 1.73
N ALA A 305 11.47 28.51 1.96
CA ALA A 305 10.80 27.39 1.32
C ALA A 305 10.02 27.90 0.12
N THR A 306 10.28 27.34 -1.04
CA THR A 306 9.62 27.77 -2.28
C THR A 306 9.44 26.60 -3.23
N GLY A 307 8.32 26.61 -3.97
CA GLY A 307 8.15 25.78 -5.15
C GLY A 307 8.75 26.50 -6.36
N VAL A 308 9.51 25.80 -7.17
CA VAL A 308 10.18 26.38 -8.33
C VAL A 308 10.17 25.41 -9.50
N LYS A 309 9.96 25.95 -10.69
CA LYS A 309 10.17 25.21 -11.94
C LYS A 309 11.59 25.49 -12.43
N ILE A 310 12.37 24.41 -12.61
CA ILE A 310 13.76 24.46 -13.00
C ILE A 310 13.88 24.00 -14.46
N SER A 311 14.50 24.81 -15.29
CA SER A 311 14.89 24.43 -16.66
C SER A 311 16.40 24.29 -16.74
N ALA A 312 16.85 23.13 -17.23
CA ALA A 312 18.26 22.83 -17.49
C ALA A 312 18.37 21.82 -18.64
N PRO A 313 19.49 21.76 -19.37
CA PRO A 313 19.73 20.71 -20.35
C PRO A 313 20.06 19.38 -19.65
N GLY A 314 19.62 18.24 -20.20
CA GLY A 314 19.97 16.91 -19.68
C GLY A 314 19.07 16.39 -18.54
N LEU A 315 17.85 16.89 -18.40
CA LEU A 315 16.90 16.47 -17.36
C LEU A 315 16.05 15.24 -17.73
N ASN A 316 16.27 14.62 -18.89
CA ASN A 316 15.40 13.54 -19.41
C ASN A 316 15.38 12.27 -18.54
N GLU A 317 16.45 12.03 -17.79
CA GLU A 317 16.59 10.88 -16.89
C GLU A 317 16.21 11.19 -15.44
N ALA A 318 15.78 12.43 -15.18
CA ALA A 318 15.36 12.83 -13.84
C ALA A 318 14.04 12.14 -13.46
N ILE A 319 13.91 11.78 -12.19
CA ILE A 319 12.75 11.06 -11.66
C ILE A 319 12.11 11.84 -10.50
N SER A 320 10.79 11.80 -10.42
CA SER A 320 10.05 12.41 -9.32
C SER A 320 10.43 11.80 -7.97
N GLY A 321 10.53 12.64 -6.94
CA GLY A 321 10.93 12.25 -5.59
C GLY A 321 12.44 12.29 -5.33
N MET A 322 13.28 12.41 -6.38
CA MET A 322 14.73 12.44 -6.20
C MET A 322 15.20 13.71 -5.48
N PRO A 323 16.24 13.59 -4.64
CA PRO A 323 16.85 14.72 -3.97
C PRO A 323 17.64 15.57 -4.96
N ILE A 324 17.66 16.88 -4.71
CA ILE A 324 18.48 17.85 -5.44
C ILE A 324 19.37 18.64 -4.49
N ARG A 325 20.58 18.90 -4.93
CA ARG A 325 21.58 19.73 -4.24
C ARG A 325 22.21 20.71 -5.24
N SER A 326 22.55 21.90 -4.79
CA SER A 326 23.28 22.84 -5.65
C SER A 326 24.63 23.22 -5.07
N CYS A 327 25.53 23.61 -5.94
CA CYS A 327 26.73 24.37 -5.55
C CYS A 327 26.89 25.57 -6.47
N SER A 328 27.35 26.66 -5.89
CA SER A 328 27.56 27.93 -6.61
C SER A 328 28.93 27.98 -7.31
N GLY A 329 29.83 27.02 -7.03
CA GLY A 329 31.19 26.95 -7.54
C GLY A 329 31.33 26.00 -8.72
N LYS A 330 32.51 26.09 -9.38
CA LYS A 330 33.01 25.09 -10.33
C LYS A 330 34.00 24.13 -9.65
N ASP A 331 33.92 24.03 -8.32
CA ASP A 331 34.82 23.17 -7.58
C ASP A 331 34.40 21.70 -7.77
N ASN A 332 35.25 20.96 -8.50
CA ASN A 332 34.99 19.56 -8.81
C ASN A 332 34.92 18.68 -7.55
N ASP A 333 35.69 19.04 -6.51
CA ASP A 333 35.70 18.29 -5.25
C ASP A 333 34.36 18.45 -4.47
N GLU A 334 33.77 19.63 -4.53
CA GLU A 334 32.43 19.88 -3.96
C GLU A 334 31.34 19.14 -4.73
N ILE A 335 31.42 19.15 -6.06
CA ILE A 335 30.46 18.41 -6.92
C ILE A 335 30.56 16.89 -6.65
N GLU A 336 31.75 16.33 -6.52
CA GLU A 336 31.91 14.90 -6.24
C GLU A 336 31.37 14.52 -4.84
N LYS A 337 31.56 15.36 -3.83
CA LYS A 337 30.95 15.17 -2.50
C LYS A 337 29.43 15.19 -2.58
N LEU A 338 28.85 16.16 -3.29
CA LEU A 338 27.39 16.24 -3.46
C LEU A 338 26.83 15.05 -4.24
N LYS A 339 27.55 14.53 -5.25
CA LYS A 339 27.17 13.31 -5.96
C LYS A 339 27.13 12.12 -5.00
N GLN A 340 28.15 11.97 -4.16
CA GLN A 340 28.21 10.90 -3.18
C GLN A 340 27.07 11.01 -2.17
N GLU A 341 26.83 12.21 -1.58
CA GLU A 341 25.73 12.43 -0.64
C GLU A 341 24.36 12.07 -1.24
N VAL A 342 24.11 12.54 -2.48
CA VAL A 342 22.85 12.31 -3.18
C VAL A 342 22.70 10.83 -3.54
N GLN A 343 23.78 10.19 -4.00
CA GLN A 343 23.74 8.78 -4.40
C GLN A 343 23.61 7.84 -3.19
N GLU A 344 24.23 8.16 -2.06
CA GLU A 344 24.02 7.45 -0.79
C GLU A 344 22.56 7.55 -0.33
N GLU A 345 21.94 8.74 -0.41
CA GLU A 345 20.53 8.96 -0.05
C GLU A 345 19.59 8.11 -0.92
N VAL A 346 19.89 7.95 -2.20
CA VAL A 346 19.14 7.11 -3.14
C VAL A 346 19.47 5.63 -2.92
N GLY A 347 20.74 5.28 -2.74
CA GLY A 347 21.21 3.90 -2.57
C GLY A 347 20.71 3.21 -1.29
N GLU A 348 20.40 3.97 -0.25
CA GLU A 348 19.78 3.43 0.97
C GLU A 348 18.36 2.84 0.69
N ILE A 349 17.70 3.29 -0.37
CA ILE A 349 16.32 2.93 -0.69
C ILE A 349 16.25 1.85 -1.77
N ILE A 350 17.07 1.98 -2.79
CA ILE A 350 17.16 1.00 -3.90
C ILE A 350 17.95 -0.21 -3.42
N VAL A 351 17.37 -1.40 -3.55
CA VAL A 351 18.01 -2.67 -3.19
C VAL A 351 18.04 -3.55 -4.42
N ASP A 352 19.20 -4.06 -4.76
CA ASP A 352 19.38 -5.08 -5.79
C ASP A 352 20.26 -6.19 -5.23
N CYS A 353 19.64 -7.26 -4.76
CA CYS A 353 20.32 -8.41 -4.20
C CYS A 353 19.86 -9.68 -4.93
N ASP A 354 20.72 -10.21 -5.80
CA ASP A 354 20.38 -11.38 -6.62
C ASP A 354 20.37 -12.70 -5.81
N GLU A 355 21.02 -12.74 -4.65
CA GLU A 355 21.09 -13.93 -3.80
C GLU A 355 20.08 -13.90 -2.62
N CYS A 356 19.47 -12.76 -2.36
CA CYS A 356 18.56 -12.61 -1.23
C CYS A 356 17.18 -13.21 -1.52
N LEU A 357 16.68 -14.02 -0.59
CA LEU A 357 15.32 -14.55 -0.64
C LEU A 357 14.33 -13.53 -0.04
N GLY A 358 13.55 -12.87 -0.88
CA GLY A 358 12.57 -11.87 -0.46
C GLY A 358 11.62 -11.50 -1.60
N VAL A 359 10.60 -10.70 -1.28
CA VAL A 359 9.69 -10.16 -2.29
C VAL A 359 10.37 -9.10 -3.14
N ILE A 360 9.92 -8.92 -4.37
CA ILE A 360 10.34 -7.82 -5.24
C ILE A 360 9.36 -6.67 -5.02
N ILE A 361 9.87 -5.47 -4.76
CA ILE A 361 9.03 -4.30 -4.62
C ILE A 361 9.30 -3.27 -5.70
N LYS A 362 8.25 -2.62 -6.17
CA LYS A 362 8.32 -1.55 -7.16
C LYS A 362 7.35 -0.41 -6.82
N ALA A 363 7.78 0.80 -7.12
CA ALA A 363 6.92 1.98 -6.97
C ALA A 363 7.19 2.98 -8.10
N ASP A 364 6.29 3.92 -8.31
CA ASP A 364 6.44 5.01 -9.27
C ASP A 364 7.45 6.07 -8.81
N THR A 365 7.62 6.21 -7.48
CA THR A 365 8.48 7.21 -6.85
C THR A 365 9.37 6.57 -5.78
N ILE A 366 10.51 7.25 -5.50
CA ILE A 366 11.44 6.78 -4.46
C ILE A 366 10.80 6.75 -3.07
N GLY A 367 9.97 7.75 -2.75
CA GLY A 367 9.27 7.79 -1.46
C GLY A 367 8.22 6.70 -1.31
N GLY A 368 7.51 6.34 -2.40
CA GLY A 368 6.59 5.21 -2.43
C GLY A 368 7.32 3.88 -2.19
N LEU A 369 8.48 3.72 -2.82
CA LEU A 369 9.34 2.55 -2.64
C LEU A 369 9.82 2.41 -1.20
N GLU A 370 10.31 3.51 -0.61
CA GLU A 370 10.76 3.56 0.78
C GLU A 370 9.63 3.24 1.77
N ALA A 371 8.45 3.82 1.55
CA ALA A 371 7.29 3.57 2.40
C ALA A 371 6.87 2.10 2.38
N LEU A 372 6.80 1.49 1.17
CA LEU A 372 6.47 0.07 1.02
C LEU A 372 7.53 -0.81 1.70
N ARG A 373 8.81 -0.49 1.52
CA ARG A 373 9.92 -1.21 2.18
C ARG A 373 9.82 -1.15 3.70
N ASN A 374 9.60 0.04 4.28
CA ASN A 374 9.50 0.23 5.73
C ASN A 374 8.32 -0.55 6.33
N LEU A 375 7.17 -0.57 5.65
CA LEU A 375 6.01 -1.34 6.08
C LEU A 375 6.26 -2.86 6.04
N LEU A 376 6.91 -3.36 5.00
CA LEU A 376 7.28 -4.76 4.89
C LEU A 376 8.31 -5.16 5.95
N GLN A 377 9.28 -4.29 6.23
CA GLN A 377 10.27 -4.48 7.27
C GLN A 377 9.62 -4.52 8.66
N GLY A 378 8.64 -3.65 8.94
CA GLY A 378 7.85 -3.67 10.18
C GLY A 378 7.06 -4.98 10.39
N LYS A 379 6.73 -5.70 9.30
CA LYS A 379 6.09 -7.02 9.31
C LYS A 379 7.08 -8.20 9.16
N ASN A 380 8.38 -7.94 9.21
CA ASN A 380 9.45 -8.93 9.01
C ASN A 380 9.38 -9.67 7.65
N ILE A 381 8.89 -9.00 6.61
CA ILE A 381 8.87 -9.53 5.25
C ILE A 381 10.16 -9.10 4.55
N PRO A 382 11.06 -10.03 4.18
CA PRO A 382 12.31 -9.68 3.52
C PRO A 382 12.07 -9.21 2.08
N VAL A 383 12.84 -8.22 1.67
CA VAL A 383 12.83 -7.65 0.32
C VAL A 383 14.13 -8.04 -0.40
N SER A 384 14.03 -8.66 -1.57
CA SER A 384 15.19 -9.03 -2.40
C SER A 384 15.57 -7.95 -3.39
N ASN A 385 14.59 -7.29 -3.97
CA ASN A 385 14.80 -6.23 -4.94
C ASN A 385 13.82 -5.08 -4.70
N ALA A 386 14.33 -3.85 -4.75
CA ALA A 386 13.54 -2.64 -4.62
C ALA A 386 13.95 -1.66 -5.73
N SER A 387 13.04 -1.34 -6.66
CA SER A 387 13.34 -0.50 -7.81
C SER A 387 12.17 0.40 -8.22
N ILE A 388 12.48 1.49 -8.92
CA ILE A 388 11.50 2.47 -9.39
C ILE A 388 11.01 2.11 -10.80
N GLY A 389 9.76 2.45 -11.09
CA GLY A 389 9.12 2.31 -12.40
C GLY A 389 8.27 1.06 -12.56
N ASN A 390 7.73 0.86 -13.78
CA ASN A 390 6.86 -0.25 -14.11
C ASN A 390 7.61 -1.60 -14.11
N VAL A 391 6.85 -2.69 -14.11
CA VAL A 391 7.41 -4.04 -14.20
C VAL A 391 8.14 -4.23 -15.53
N THR A 392 9.35 -4.82 -15.48
CA THR A 392 10.21 -5.07 -16.64
C THR A 392 10.39 -6.58 -16.87
N LYS A 393 10.93 -6.95 -18.04
CA LYS A 393 11.30 -8.35 -18.35
C LYS A 393 12.34 -8.91 -17.37
N LYS A 394 13.28 -8.05 -16.90
CA LYS A 394 14.29 -8.43 -15.90
C LYS A 394 13.62 -8.82 -14.57
N ASP A 395 12.60 -8.08 -14.15
CA ASP A 395 11.86 -8.38 -12.93
C ASP A 395 11.12 -9.71 -13.01
N LEU A 396 10.52 -10.02 -14.18
CA LEU A 396 9.87 -11.31 -14.40
C LEU A 396 10.87 -12.47 -14.37
N SER A 397 12.04 -12.32 -14.95
CA SER A 397 13.08 -13.36 -14.90
C SER A 397 13.58 -13.60 -13.48
N LYS A 398 13.76 -12.54 -12.67
CA LYS A 398 14.08 -12.65 -11.25
C LYS A 398 12.95 -13.34 -10.46
N LEU A 399 11.70 -12.98 -10.74
CA LEU A 399 10.54 -13.59 -10.10
C LEU A 399 10.43 -15.10 -10.39
N GLU A 400 10.74 -15.52 -11.61
CA GLU A 400 10.80 -16.94 -12.00
C GLU A 400 11.87 -17.70 -11.20
N SER A 401 13.07 -17.14 -11.12
CA SER A 401 14.17 -17.72 -10.33
C SER A 401 13.81 -17.80 -8.83
N LEU A 402 13.14 -16.80 -8.28
CA LEU A 402 12.64 -16.82 -6.91
C LEU A 402 11.58 -17.90 -6.71
N LYS A 403 10.68 -18.11 -7.67
CA LYS A 403 9.61 -19.11 -7.60
C LYS A 403 10.14 -20.54 -7.51
N GLU A 404 11.27 -20.83 -8.15
CA GLU A 404 11.94 -22.14 -8.03
C GLU A 404 12.55 -22.36 -6.64
N LYS A 405 13.01 -21.28 -5.98
CA LYS A 405 13.64 -21.33 -4.66
C LYS A 405 12.62 -21.28 -3.51
N ASP A 406 11.67 -20.35 -3.57
CA ASP A 406 10.66 -20.12 -2.52
C ASP A 406 9.37 -19.53 -3.12
N GLU A 407 8.33 -20.36 -3.29
CA GLU A 407 7.05 -19.94 -3.88
C GLU A 407 6.34 -18.85 -3.04
N PHE A 408 6.58 -18.78 -1.72
CA PHE A 408 5.97 -17.78 -0.83
C PHE A 408 6.53 -16.38 -1.04
N LYS A 409 7.81 -16.28 -1.42
CA LYS A 409 8.51 -15.00 -1.62
C LYS A 409 8.51 -14.55 -3.07
N ALA A 410 8.09 -15.43 -4.00
CA ALA A 410 8.04 -15.16 -5.42
C ALA A 410 6.85 -14.27 -5.80
N VAL A 411 6.84 -13.02 -5.32
CA VAL A 411 5.77 -12.03 -5.57
C VAL A 411 6.39 -10.68 -5.87
N ILE A 412 5.83 -9.98 -6.87
CA ILE A 412 6.09 -8.55 -7.08
C ILE A 412 4.98 -7.75 -6.40
N LEU A 413 5.36 -6.85 -5.50
CA LEU A 413 4.47 -5.90 -4.85
C LEU A 413 4.69 -4.52 -5.47
N GLY A 414 3.67 -4.00 -6.13
CA GLY A 414 3.74 -2.77 -6.89
C GLY A 414 2.85 -1.66 -6.32
N PHE A 415 3.44 -0.52 -6.00
CA PHE A 415 2.72 0.65 -5.51
C PHE A 415 2.62 1.71 -6.59
N THR A 416 1.38 2.08 -6.99
CA THR A 416 1.07 3.06 -8.06
C THR A 416 1.74 2.77 -9.41
N ILE A 417 2.07 1.52 -9.69
CA ILE A 417 2.65 1.09 -10.96
C ILE A 417 1.67 0.29 -11.81
N LYS A 418 1.97 0.17 -13.08
CA LYS A 418 1.22 -0.65 -14.04
C LYS A 418 2.06 -1.83 -14.52
N VAL A 419 1.39 -2.92 -14.82
CA VAL A 419 2.00 -4.03 -15.56
C VAL A 419 1.77 -3.76 -17.04
N PRO A 420 2.84 -3.64 -17.86
CA PRO A 420 2.70 -3.46 -19.30
C PRO A 420 1.91 -4.59 -19.96
N GLU A 421 1.09 -4.28 -20.95
CA GLU A 421 0.20 -5.25 -21.62
C GLU A 421 0.98 -6.38 -22.29
N ASP A 422 2.15 -6.08 -22.88
CA ASP A 422 3.06 -7.06 -23.50
C ASP A 422 3.64 -8.09 -22.51
N LEU A 423 3.65 -7.78 -21.22
CA LEU A 423 4.11 -8.69 -20.16
C LEU A 423 2.97 -9.49 -19.51
N THR A 424 1.72 -9.05 -19.66
CA THR A 424 0.56 -9.69 -19.02
C THR A 424 0.35 -11.12 -19.48
N GLU A 425 0.57 -11.41 -20.75
CA GLU A 425 0.47 -12.79 -21.28
C GLU A 425 1.55 -13.70 -20.67
N GLN A 426 2.77 -13.22 -20.50
CA GLN A 426 3.86 -13.98 -19.88
C GLN A 426 3.60 -14.24 -18.40
N VAL A 427 3.06 -13.24 -17.68
CA VAL A 427 2.68 -13.36 -16.26
C VAL A 427 1.62 -14.46 -16.09
N ASN A 428 0.58 -14.47 -16.93
CA ASN A 428 -0.50 -15.43 -16.87
C ASN A 428 -0.02 -16.85 -17.30
N GLY A 429 0.73 -16.95 -18.39
CA GLY A 429 1.25 -18.23 -18.89
C GLY A 429 2.17 -18.94 -17.90
N LYS A 430 3.01 -18.21 -17.19
CA LYS A 430 3.94 -18.73 -16.17
C LYS A 430 3.35 -18.76 -14.75
N LYS A 431 2.09 -18.32 -14.59
CA LYS A 431 1.41 -18.22 -13.28
C LYS A 431 2.26 -17.46 -12.25
N LEU A 432 2.79 -16.32 -12.64
CA LEU A 432 3.54 -15.44 -11.76
C LEU A 432 2.59 -14.55 -10.96
N LYS A 433 2.95 -14.23 -9.72
CA LYS A 433 2.10 -13.39 -8.88
C LYS A 433 2.63 -11.97 -8.82
N ILE A 434 1.78 -11.03 -9.26
CA ILE A 434 2.02 -9.59 -9.15
C ILE A 434 0.80 -8.99 -8.43
N ILE A 435 1.03 -8.18 -7.41
CA ILE A 435 0.00 -7.47 -6.65
C ILE A 435 0.29 -5.98 -6.79
N THR A 436 -0.61 -5.25 -7.42
CA THR A 436 -0.48 -3.80 -7.60
C THR A 436 -1.69 -3.09 -7.02
N ASN A 437 -1.45 -1.99 -6.32
CA ASN A 437 -2.52 -1.16 -5.78
C ASN A 437 -2.03 0.28 -5.62
N ASN A 438 -2.98 1.23 -5.58
CA ASN A 438 -2.70 2.63 -5.29
C ASN A 438 -2.82 2.95 -3.78
N VAL A 439 -3.16 1.97 -2.95
CA VAL A 439 -3.23 2.04 -1.48
C VAL A 439 -2.19 1.09 -0.91
N ILE A 440 -1.20 1.63 -0.20
CA ILE A 440 -0.02 0.88 0.21
C ILE A 440 -0.35 -0.26 1.20
N TYR A 441 -1.24 -0.02 2.17
CA TYR A 441 -1.68 -1.04 3.13
C TYR A 441 -2.49 -2.14 2.45
N LYS A 442 -3.24 -1.80 1.39
CA LYS A 442 -3.99 -2.78 0.61
C LYS A 442 -3.10 -3.80 -0.08
N ILE A 443 -1.91 -3.38 -0.53
CA ILE A 443 -0.92 -4.28 -1.12
C ILE A 443 -0.52 -5.36 -0.10
N ILE A 444 -0.32 -4.95 1.16
CA ILE A 444 0.09 -5.87 2.23
C ILE A 444 -1.04 -6.83 2.59
N GLU A 445 -2.27 -6.31 2.74
CA GLU A 445 -3.45 -7.16 2.98
C GLU A 445 -3.66 -8.19 1.86
N ASP A 446 -3.54 -7.76 0.61
CA ASP A 446 -3.71 -8.64 -0.55
C ASP A 446 -2.58 -9.67 -0.63
N TYR A 447 -1.36 -9.32 -0.21
CA TYR A 447 -0.25 -10.25 -0.08
C TYR A 447 -0.48 -11.27 1.04
N GLU A 448 -0.94 -10.86 2.21
CA GLU A 448 -1.27 -11.74 3.33
C GLU A 448 -2.37 -12.75 2.93
N LYS A 449 -3.45 -12.29 2.28
CA LYS A 449 -4.50 -13.15 1.73
C LYS A 449 -3.98 -14.14 0.70
N TYR A 450 -3.08 -13.68 -0.17
CA TYR A 450 -2.44 -14.54 -1.14
C TYR A 450 -1.61 -15.63 -0.47
N LEU A 451 -0.83 -15.30 0.57
CA LEU A 451 -0.04 -16.27 1.33
C LEU A 451 -0.92 -17.33 2.00
N GLU A 452 -2.08 -16.95 2.56
CA GLU A 452 -3.03 -17.90 3.14
C GLU A 452 -3.59 -18.85 2.07
N THR A 453 -3.93 -18.31 0.91
CA THR A 453 -4.43 -19.13 -0.22
C THR A 453 -3.35 -20.06 -0.72
N LEU A 454 -2.12 -19.57 -0.91
CA LEU A 454 -0.98 -20.35 -1.36
C LEU A 454 -0.63 -21.49 -0.38
N LYS A 455 -0.67 -21.22 0.94
CA LYS A 455 -0.50 -22.27 1.96
C LYS A 455 -1.52 -23.38 1.79
N LYS A 456 -2.80 -23.05 1.64
CA LYS A 456 -3.87 -24.03 1.41
C LYS A 456 -3.64 -24.82 0.13
N ASP A 457 -3.25 -24.15 -0.96
CA ASP A 457 -2.98 -24.81 -2.24
C ASP A 457 -1.79 -25.78 -2.15
N ILE A 458 -0.71 -25.40 -1.47
CA ILE A 458 0.45 -26.26 -1.24
C ILE A 458 0.05 -27.48 -0.38
N GLU A 459 -0.73 -27.27 0.68
CA GLU A 459 -1.25 -28.36 1.51
C GLU A 459 -2.14 -29.30 0.70
N MET A 460 -3.02 -28.77 -0.15
CA MET A 460 -3.86 -29.59 -1.05
C MET A 460 -3.03 -30.34 -2.09
N ARG A 461 -1.99 -29.71 -2.68
CA ARG A 461 -1.05 -30.39 -3.59
C ARG A 461 -0.29 -31.53 -2.89
N LYS A 462 0.16 -31.30 -1.64
CA LYS A 462 0.79 -32.36 -0.82
C LYS A 462 -0.20 -33.50 -0.56
N LEU A 463 -1.41 -33.17 -0.11
CA LEU A 463 -2.46 -34.14 0.16
C LEU A 463 -2.85 -34.96 -1.09
N SER A 464 -2.86 -34.31 -2.26
CA SER A 464 -3.20 -34.98 -3.51
C SER A 464 -2.18 -36.03 -3.99
N LYS A 465 -0.95 -35.99 -3.46
CA LYS A 465 0.10 -36.98 -3.78
C LYS A 465 0.08 -38.19 -2.84
N LEU A 466 -0.63 -38.11 -1.71
CA LEU A 466 -0.72 -39.18 -0.74
C LEU A 466 -1.82 -40.18 -1.11
N VAL A 467 -1.64 -41.45 -0.70
CA VAL A 467 -2.69 -42.46 -0.75
C VAL A 467 -3.74 -42.11 0.31
N ARG A 468 -4.94 -41.72 -0.12
CA ARG A 468 -6.01 -41.29 0.79
C ARG A 468 -6.77 -42.47 1.40
N PRO A 469 -7.34 -42.27 2.62
CA PRO A 469 -8.21 -43.27 3.22
C PRO A 469 -9.44 -43.49 2.35
N CYS A 470 -9.66 -44.74 1.95
CA CYS A 470 -10.84 -45.14 1.22
C CYS A 470 -11.30 -46.50 1.69
N LYS A 471 -12.61 -46.65 1.86
CA LYS A 471 -13.32 -47.91 2.11
C LYS A 471 -14.35 -48.09 1.02
N PHE A 472 -14.34 -49.24 0.37
CA PHE A 472 -15.27 -49.55 -0.69
C PHE A 472 -15.75 -51.02 -0.62
N ALA A 473 -16.97 -51.24 -1.05
CA ALA A 473 -17.61 -52.56 -1.08
C ALA A 473 -17.57 -53.14 -2.48
N VAL A 474 -17.33 -54.45 -2.58
CA VAL A 474 -17.49 -55.19 -3.81
C VAL A 474 -18.97 -55.54 -4.00
N LEU A 475 -19.55 -55.13 -5.12
CA LEU A 475 -20.98 -55.29 -5.39
C LEU A 475 -21.31 -56.76 -5.76
N LYS A 476 -22.35 -57.32 -5.13
CA LYS A 476 -22.82 -58.68 -5.44
C LYS A 476 -23.45 -58.76 -6.83
N GLY A 477 -23.09 -59.78 -7.63
CA GLY A 477 -23.62 -59.99 -8.98
C GLY A 477 -23.01 -59.09 -10.06
N TYR A 478 -21.97 -58.29 -9.73
CA TYR A 478 -21.29 -57.37 -10.67
C TYR A 478 -19.84 -57.77 -10.93
N THR A 479 -19.57 -59.08 -11.05
CA THR A 479 -18.26 -59.58 -11.47
C THR A 479 -18.24 -59.73 -12.97
N PHE A 480 -17.56 -58.83 -13.68
CA PHE A 480 -17.46 -58.84 -15.15
C PHE A 480 -16.38 -59.79 -15.67
N ARG A 481 -15.31 -59.99 -14.86
CA ARG A 481 -14.20 -60.88 -15.18
C ARG A 481 -13.58 -61.40 -13.88
N GLN A 482 -13.42 -62.74 -13.77
CA GLN A 482 -13.00 -63.38 -12.51
C GLN A 482 -11.49 -63.28 -12.22
N SER A 483 -10.63 -63.23 -13.27
CA SER A 483 -9.17 -63.18 -13.09
C SER A 483 -8.45 -62.57 -14.31
N ASN A 484 -7.18 -62.12 -14.11
CA ASN A 484 -6.18 -61.70 -15.11
C ASN A 484 -6.62 -60.62 -16.12
N PRO A 485 -6.89 -59.40 -15.73
CA PRO A 485 -7.18 -58.88 -14.39
C PRO A 485 -8.62 -59.21 -14.00
N ALA A 486 -8.93 -59.30 -12.71
CA ALA A 486 -10.31 -59.34 -12.24
C ALA A 486 -10.96 -57.95 -12.47
N ILE A 487 -12.22 -57.94 -12.94
CA ILE A 487 -13.00 -56.72 -13.14
C ILE A 487 -14.30 -56.84 -12.36
N MET A 488 -14.46 -56.02 -11.34
CA MET A 488 -15.60 -56.07 -10.42
C MET A 488 -16.27 -54.71 -10.30
N GLY A 489 -17.58 -54.72 -10.09
CA GLY A 489 -18.32 -53.55 -9.66
C GLY A 489 -18.00 -53.26 -8.21
N VAL A 490 -17.63 -52.04 -7.91
CA VAL A 490 -17.35 -51.55 -6.54
C VAL A 490 -18.12 -50.28 -6.26
N GLU A 491 -18.49 -50.09 -5.00
CA GLU A 491 -19.10 -48.87 -4.51
C GLU A 491 -18.19 -48.22 -3.48
N ILE A 492 -17.83 -46.96 -3.71
CA ILE A 492 -16.99 -46.17 -2.78
C ILE A 492 -17.88 -45.71 -1.62
N GLU A 493 -17.77 -46.34 -0.46
CA GLU A 493 -18.56 -45.98 0.71
C GLU A 493 -18.02 -44.72 1.41
N ILE A 494 -16.71 -44.66 1.59
CA ILE A 494 -16.06 -43.55 2.32
C ILE A 494 -14.75 -43.22 1.62
N GLY A 495 -14.48 -41.90 1.49
CA GLY A 495 -13.23 -41.35 1.00
C GLY A 495 -13.10 -41.35 -0.52
N GLN A 496 -11.89 -41.51 -0.99
CA GLN A 496 -11.59 -41.52 -2.44
C GLN A 496 -10.39 -42.42 -2.75
N ILE A 497 -10.40 -42.99 -3.98
CA ILE A 497 -9.32 -43.84 -4.49
C ILE A 497 -8.89 -43.39 -5.88
N LYS A 498 -7.59 -43.43 -6.14
CA LYS A 498 -6.99 -43.13 -7.45
C LYS A 498 -6.52 -44.36 -8.16
N THR A 499 -6.42 -44.26 -9.47
CA THR A 499 -5.74 -45.27 -10.29
C THR A 499 -4.27 -45.37 -9.84
N GLY A 500 -3.82 -46.56 -9.50
CA GLY A 500 -2.49 -46.83 -8.96
C GLY A 500 -2.44 -46.99 -7.44
N ASP A 501 -3.48 -46.62 -6.70
CA ASP A 501 -3.50 -46.77 -5.25
C ASP A 501 -3.50 -48.25 -4.86
N PRO A 502 -2.69 -48.65 -3.87
CA PRO A 502 -2.68 -50.03 -3.38
C PRO A 502 -3.91 -50.34 -2.54
N ILE A 503 -4.38 -51.57 -2.66
CA ILE A 503 -5.60 -52.07 -2.02
C ILE A 503 -5.27 -53.22 -1.09
N MET A 504 -5.85 -53.23 0.12
CA MET A 504 -5.74 -54.29 1.11
C MET A 504 -7.10 -54.84 1.53
N ASN A 505 -7.07 -56.06 2.05
CA ASN A 505 -8.23 -56.72 2.65
C ASN A 505 -8.38 -56.36 4.14
N LYS A 506 -9.41 -56.87 4.81
CA LYS A 506 -9.69 -56.71 6.24
C LYS A 506 -8.59 -57.26 7.18
N GLU A 507 -7.72 -58.13 6.66
CA GLU A 507 -6.61 -58.72 7.41
C GLU A 507 -5.33 -57.86 7.33
N GLY A 508 -5.35 -56.75 6.58
CA GLY A 508 -4.22 -55.84 6.40
C GLY A 508 -3.19 -56.31 5.37
N LYS A 509 -3.54 -57.34 4.57
CA LYS A 509 -2.68 -57.84 3.52
C LYS A 509 -2.97 -57.09 2.22
N GLN A 510 -1.95 -56.53 1.62
CA GLN A 510 -2.04 -55.93 0.29
C GLN A 510 -2.37 -57.03 -0.73
N ILE A 511 -3.43 -56.83 -1.51
CA ILE A 511 -3.90 -57.82 -2.51
C ILE A 511 -3.61 -57.37 -3.94
N THR A 512 -3.70 -56.05 -4.22
CA THR A 512 -3.56 -55.52 -5.58
C THR A 512 -3.36 -53.99 -5.56
N THR A 513 -3.40 -53.40 -6.75
CA THR A 513 -3.53 -51.98 -6.98
C THR A 513 -4.73 -51.70 -7.89
N ALA A 514 -5.35 -50.53 -7.76
CA ALA A 514 -6.43 -50.06 -8.62
C ALA A 514 -5.86 -49.78 -10.03
N LYS A 515 -5.87 -50.76 -10.96
CA LYS A 515 -5.23 -50.63 -12.27
C LYS A 515 -5.95 -49.64 -13.19
N SER A 516 -7.28 -49.80 -13.30
CA SER A 516 -8.14 -48.88 -14.05
C SER A 516 -9.53 -48.86 -13.44
N MET A 517 -10.18 -47.72 -13.54
CA MET A 517 -11.53 -47.49 -13.04
C MET A 517 -12.41 -46.94 -14.16
N ARG A 518 -13.65 -47.43 -14.28
CA ARG A 518 -14.61 -47.00 -15.30
C ARG A 518 -15.96 -46.69 -14.67
N GLU A 519 -16.50 -45.54 -14.96
CA GLU A 519 -17.87 -45.15 -14.64
C GLU A 519 -18.68 -45.18 -15.96
N GLY A 520 -19.52 -46.21 -16.13
CA GLY A 520 -20.17 -46.48 -17.41
C GLY A 520 -19.17 -46.79 -18.54
N LYS A 521 -19.06 -45.88 -19.53
CA LYS A 521 -18.14 -46.01 -20.67
C LYS A 521 -16.85 -45.21 -20.52
N GLU A 522 -16.74 -44.34 -19.50
CA GLU A 522 -15.61 -43.43 -19.33
C GLU A 522 -14.56 -43.98 -18.35
N ASN A 523 -13.29 -43.85 -18.72
CA ASN A 523 -12.19 -44.10 -17.80
C ASN A 523 -12.03 -42.93 -16.85
N ILE A 524 -11.98 -43.22 -15.55
CA ILE A 524 -11.76 -42.20 -14.52
C ILE A 524 -10.46 -42.49 -13.77
N SER A 525 -9.72 -41.45 -13.43
CA SER A 525 -8.48 -41.56 -12.64
C SER A 525 -8.70 -41.42 -11.14
N LEU A 526 -9.86 -40.89 -10.73
CA LEU A 526 -10.24 -40.65 -9.35
C LEU A 526 -11.70 -41.01 -9.11
N ALA A 527 -11.97 -41.87 -8.14
CA ALA A 527 -13.31 -42.20 -7.68
C ALA A 527 -13.56 -41.62 -6.28
N GLN A 528 -14.70 -40.97 -6.09
CA GLN A 528 -15.11 -40.32 -4.83
C GLN A 528 -16.27 -41.05 -4.18
N GLN A 529 -16.51 -40.77 -2.92
CA GLN A 529 -17.62 -41.35 -2.14
C GLN A 529 -18.96 -41.34 -2.89
N GLY A 530 -19.72 -42.42 -2.76
CA GLY A 530 -21.04 -42.62 -3.35
C GLY A 530 -21.03 -43.06 -4.82
N LYS A 531 -19.85 -43.18 -5.45
CA LYS A 531 -19.76 -43.65 -6.84
C LYS A 531 -19.70 -45.15 -6.92
N GLN A 532 -20.50 -45.72 -7.87
CA GLN A 532 -20.43 -47.10 -8.30
C GLN A 532 -19.68 -47.20 -9.63
N LEU A 533 -18.67 -48.03 -9.70
CA LEU A 533 -17.78 -48.11 -10.86
C LEU A 533 -17.23 -49.53 -11.05
N ALA A 534 -16.78 -49.83 -12.26
CA ALA A 534 -16.04 -51.05 -12.54
C ALA A 534 -14.54 -50.83 -12.29
N MET A 535 -13.94 -51.62 -11.40
CA MET A 535 -12.53 -51.56 -11.05
C MET A 535 -11.79 -52.80 -11.55
N SER A 536 -10.66 -52.57 -12.21
CA SER A 536 -9.75 -53.62 -12.67
C SER A 536 -8.64 -53.82 -11.65
N MET A 537 -8.43 -55.06 -11.22
CA MET A 537 -7.49 -55.49 -10.19
C MET A 537 -6.59 -56.59 -10.72
N ASP A 538 -5.28 -56.34 -10.82
CA ASP A 538 -4.31 -57.34 -11.29
C ASP A 538 -3.97 -58.35 -10.19
N GLY A 539 -3.73 -59.60 -10.59
CA GLY A 539 -3.32 -60.66 -9.68
C GLY A 539 -4.40 -61.17 -8.72
N VAL A 540 -5.63 -60.67 -8.86
CA VAL A 540 -6.79 -61.07 -8.06
C VAL A 540 -7.60 -62.15 -8.80
N THR A 541 -8.07 -63.14 -8.04
CA THR A 541 -9.07 -64.12 -8.47
C THR A 541 -10.26 -64.03 -7.53
N VAL A 542 -11.45 -63.76 -8.07
CA VAL A 542 -12.70 -63.71 -7.31
C VAL A 542 -13.05 -65.10 -6.78
N GLY A 543 -13.48 -65.16 -5.54
CA GLY A 543 -13.74 -66.44 -4.85
C GLY A 543 -12.49 -67.02 -4.14
N ARG A 544 -11.31 -66.37 -4.23
CA ARG A 544 -10.08 -66.80 -3.57
C ARG A 544 -9.39 -65.72 -2.72
N GLN A 545 -9.21 -64.53 -3.24
CA GLN A 545 -8.59 -63.41 -2.53
C GLN A 545 -9.60 -62.34 -2.18
N VAL A 546 -10.67 -62.20 -2.94
CA VAL A 546 -11.74 -61.22 -2.75
C VAL A 546 -13.07 -61.91 -3.11
N ASP A 547 -14.06 -61.77 -2.25
CA ASP A 547 -15.42 -62.27 -2.46
C ASP A 547 -16.40 -61.12 -2.72
N GLU A 548 -17.50 -61.47 -3.40
CA GLU A 548 -18.60 -60.49 -3.59
C GLU A 548 -19.22 -60.12 -2.24
N GLY A 549 -19.33 -58.81 -1.98
CA GLY A 549 -19.80 -58.28 -0.70
C GLY A 549 -18.68 -57.96 0.28
N ASP A 550 -17.42 -58.19 -0.07
CA ASP A 550 -16.29 -57.82 0.77
C ASP A 550 -16.07 -56.31 0.82
N PHE A 551 -15.59 -55.83 1.99
CA PHE A 551 -15.08 -54.51 2.14
C PHE A 551 -13.57 -54.51 1.96
N LEU A 552 -13.10 -53.62 1.11
CA LEU A 552 -11.68 -53.40 0.84
C LEU A 552 -11.29 -51.99 1.23
N TYR A 553 -10.01 -51.82 1.50
CA TYR A 553 -9.43 -50.53 1.95
C TYR A 553 -8.25 -50.14 1.07
N THR A 554 -7.97 -48.88 0.95
CA THR A 554 -6.67 -48.44 0.43
C THR A 554 -5.56 -48.84 1.42
N ASP A 555 -4.51 -49.45 0.89
CA ASP A 555 -3.32 -49.83 1.68
C ASP A 555 -2.38 -48.62 1.81
N ILE A 556 -2.61 -47.83 2.86
CA ILE A 556 -1.89 -46.59 3.08
C ILE A 556 -0.46 -46.91 3.54
N PRO A 557 0.60 -46.42 2.84
CA PRO A 557 1.97 -46.50 3.31
C PRO A 557 2.15 -45.79 4.66
N GLU A 558 3.05 -46.30 5.51
CA GLU A 558 3.24 -45.73 6.85
C GLU A 558 3.66 -44.26 6.83
N GLU A 559 4.51 -43.85 5.88
CA GLU A 559 4.89 -42.47 5.67
C GLU A 559 3.69 -41.57 5.31
N ASP A 560 2.81 -42.04 4.44
CA ASP A 560 1.61 -41.33 4.04
C ASP A 560 0.62 -41.23 5.21
N PHE A 561 0.50 -42.28 6.02
CA PHE A 561 -0.31 -42.28 7.23
C PHE A 561 0.15 -41.19 8.23
N ARG A 562 1.44 -41.07 8.46
CA ARG A 562 2.00 -40.05 9.35
C ARG A 562 1.68 -38.63 8.83
N LYS A 563 1.88 -38.37 7.53
CA LYS A 563 1.54 -37.10 6.89
C LYS A 563 0.04 -36.81 6.94
N LEU A 564 -0.82 -37.81 6.69
CA LEU A 564 -2.28 -37.66 6.80
C LEU A 564 -2.74 -37.37 8.25
N LYS A 565 -2.04 -37.93 9.25
CA LYS A 565 -2.29 -37.66 10.67
C LYS A 565 -2.00 -36.21 11.03
N GLU A 566 -0.96 -35.59 10.47
CA GLU A 566 -0.65 -34.16 10.63
C GLU A 566 -1.68 -33.29 9.90
N MET A 567 -2.14 -33.74 8.74
CA MET A 567 -3.05 -33.01 7.85
C MET A 567 -4.54 -33.31 8.08
N LYS A 568 -4.94 -33.81 9.25
CA LYS A 568 -6.32 -34.18 9.60
C LYS A 568 -7.37 -33.09 9.31
N LYS A 569 -6.97 -31.83 9.34
CA LYS A 569 -7.85 -30.68 9.05
C LYS A 569 -8.45 -30.72 7.63
N HIS A 570 -7.80 -31.41 6.72
CA HIS A 570 -8.19 -31.53 5.31
C HIS A 570 -8.88 -32.87 4.97
N LEU A 571 -9.12 -33.72 5.97
CA LEU A 571 -9.86 -34.97 5.84
C LEU A 571 -11.28 -34.80 6.39
N SER A 572 -12.24 -35.44 5.76
CA SER A 572 -13.60 -35.54 6.29
C SER A 572 -13.63 -36.37 7.59
N LYS A 573 -14.66 -36.21 8.40
CA LYS A 573 -14.84 -37.02 9.62
C LYS A 573 -14.84 -38.53 9.31
N MET A 574 -15.47 -38.91 8.21
CA MET A 574 -15.54 -40.30 7.78
C MET A 574 -14.17 -40.83 7.30
N GLU A 575 -13.37 -40.03 6.57
CA GLU A 575 -12.01 -40.42 6.18
C GLU A 575 -11.11 -40.60 7.40
N ILE A 576 -11.29 -39.77 8.45
CA ILE A 576 -10.54 -39.93 9.72
C ILE A 576 -10.92 -41.26 10.40
N GLU A 577 -12.17 -41.68 10.34
CA GLU A 577 -12.61 -42.99 10.85
C GLU A 577 -11.96 -44.13 10.09
N VAL A 578 -12.00 -44.11 8.74
CA VAL A 578 -11.33 -45.11 7.91
C VAL A 578 -9.82 -45.11 8.16
N LEU A 579 -9.19 -43.94 8.35
CA LEU A 579 -7.77 -43.84 8.69
C LEU A 579 -7.44 -44.55 10.02
N LYS A 580 -8.35 -44.50 11.00
CA LYS A 580 -8.23 -45.24 12.26
C LYS A 580 -8.44 -46.75 12.04
N GLU A 581 -9.46 -47.15 11.27
CA GLU A 581 -9.70 -48.56 10.92
C GLU A 581 -8.46 -49.17 10.26
N VAL A 582 -7.87 -48.49 9.27
CA VAL A 582 -6.64 -48.89 8.61
C VAL A 582 -5.49 -49.06 9.61
N ALA A 583 -5.33 -48.12 10.52
CA ALA A 583 -4.29 -48.19 11.56
C ALA A 583 -4.51 -49.40 12.50
N GLU A 584 -5.74 -49.68 12.92
CA GLU A 584 -6.07 -50.84 13.76
C GLU A 584 -5.81 -52.18 13.00
N ILE A 585 -6.17 -52.26 11.74
CA ILE A 585 -5.92 -53.44 10.89
C ILE A 585 -4.39 -53.67 10.77
N LYS A 586 -3.61 -52.63 10.46
CA LYS A 586 -2.15 -52.73 10.31
C LYS A 586 -1.43 -53.05 11.62
N ARG A 587 -1.91 -52.56 12.75
CA ARG A 587 -1.33 -52.79 14.08
C ARG A 587 -1.55 -54.22 14.59
N LYS A 588 -2.55 -54.94 14.08
CA LYS A 588 -2.68 -56.38 14.37
C LYS A 588 -1.45 -57.14 13.89
N ASN A 589 -0.85 -56.72 12.79
CA ASN A 589 0.33 -57.38 12.19
C ASN A 589 1.64 -56.73 12.63
N ASN A 590 1.65 -55.43 12.91
CA ASN A 590 2.81 -54.66 13.38
C ASN A 590 2.38 -53.66 14.46
N PRO A 591 2.52 -53.95 15.77
CA PRO A 591 2.04 -53.09 16.87
C PRO A 591 2.59 -51.67 16.87
N VAL A 592 3.75 -51.41 16.28
CA VAL A 592 4.41 -50.11 16.21
C VAL A 592 4.07 -49.32 14.96
N TRP A 593 3.24 -49.88 14.07
CA TRP A 593 2.90 -49.20 12.81
C TRP A 593 2.17 -47.87 13.03
N GLY A 594 2.68 -46.79 12.42
CA GLY A 594 2.12 -45.45 12.52
C GLY A 594 2.21 -44.79 13.92
N VAL A 595 3.02 -45.37 14.82
CA VAL A 595 3.34 -44.79 16.13
C VAL A 595 4.55 -43.86 15.95
N GLY A 596 4.29 -42.55 16.08
CA GLY A 596 5.28 -41.49 15.92
C GLY A 596 4.61 -40.13 16.00
#